data_cb17e2f0741db7cdfe61e4fb39964d59
#
_entry.id   cb17e2f0741db7cdfe61e4fb39964d59
#
_cell.length_a   1.000
_cell.length_b   1.000
_cell.length_c   1.000
_cell.angle_alpha   90.00
_cell.angle_beta   90.00
_cell.angle_gamma   90.00
#
_symmetry.space_group_name_H-M   'P 1'
#
loop_
_entity.id
_entity.type
_entity.pdbx_description
1 polymer ?
#
loop_
_entity_poly.entity_id
_entity_poly.type
_entity_poly.pdbx_seq_one_letter_code
_entity_poly.pdbx_strand_id
1 'polypeptide(L)'
;MHPDDESATAFVTERTFERFGLERILQDDEPKEVYTDAAQRTFNTAAPLQVSVTDDGRLHVRFYSPREVTGLLIRARIPSVGGEFFDLAYFDRVPPFADFYGELPMSTRKTFCRTESGRIVEVDPVPVSEWADAEFRLESDDPFWTKLEAIEHGWTIGFDLYGGDPERADGGPVGNWMGIRPVHCREVVALFLNFTYMIDMPEHEQILRANADRLYGNGGPEDKVTVETVLRQMRQPRTLRVGLVYPGNGVIGLGGGSVFGAYQQAWFQHYFNTYSCEIMFHELGHVMGYNHSSSFTYGPWAQELMNRFYVEHIGEMPIDSPSYLDSAQNPNRY
;
A
#
# COMPACT_ATOMS: atom_id res chain seq x y z
N MET A 1 -3.76 11.80 -46.19
CA MET A 1 -2.90 10.68 -45.74
C MET A 1 -3.16 10.59 -44.25
N HIS A 2 -3.91 9.60 -43.80
CA HIS A 2 -4.08 9.41 -42.36
C HIS A 2 -2.70 9.19 -41.79
N PRO A 3 -2.30 9.90 -40.71
CA PRO A 3 -1.10 9.53 -39.97
C PRO A 3 -1.32 8.07 -39.55
N ASP A 4 -0.39 7.22 -39.93
CA ASP A 4 -0.45 5.80 -39.63
C ASP A 4 -0.73 5.67 -38.13
N ASP A 5 -1.70 4.83 -37.80
CA ASP A 5 -2.13 4.50 -36.43
C ASP A 5 -0.95 4.09 -35.52
N GLU A 6 0.16 3.67 -36.13
CA GLU A 6 1.43 3.32 -35.48
C GLU A 6 2.10 4.47 -34.72
N SER A 7 1.95 5.74 -35.12
CA SER A 7 2.60 6.85 -34.40
C SER A 7 1.83 7.27 -33.15
N ALA A 8 0.52 7.14 -33.16
CA ALA A 8 -0.33 7.40 -32.00
C ALA A 8 -0.28 6.25 -30.97
N THR A 9 -0.11 5.03 -31.46
CA THR A 9 0.05 3.82 -30.65
C THR A 9 1.48 3.56 -30.19
N ALA A 10 2.46 4.31 -30.69
CA ALA A 10 3.86 4.17 -30.27
C ALA A 10 4.09 4.36 -28.76
N PHE A 11 3.16 5.02 -28.10
CA PHE A 11 3.12 5.20 -26.66
C PHE A 11 2.42 4.11 -25.89
N VAL A 12 1.32 3.60 -26.44
CA VAL A 12 0.46 2.60 -25.83
C VAL A 12 0.74 1.29 -26.54
N THR A 13 1.83 0.62 -26.20
CA THR A 13 2.18 -0.68 -26.77
C THR A 13 2.18 -1.75 -25.70
N GLU A 14 1.89 -2.99 -26.11
CA GLU A 14 1.91 -4.16 -25.26
C GLU A 14 3.24 -4.40 -24.53
N ARG A 15 4.32 -3.74 -24.92
CA ARG A 15 5.67 -3.90 -24.36
C ARG A 15 6.25 -2.62 -23.77
N THR A 16 5.39 -1.68 -23.37
CA THR A 16 5.86 -0.41 -22.77
C THR A 16 6.78 -0.66 -21.58
N PHE A 17 6.47 -1.68 -20.78
CA PHE A 17 7.25 -2.09 -19.62
C PHE A 17 8.69 -2.49 -19.96
N GLU A 18 8.93 -3.27 -21.03
CA GLU A 18 10.28 -3.68 -21.45
C GLU A 18 11.14 -2.49 -21.89
N ARG A 19 10.50 -1.40 -22.33
CA ARG A 19 11.18 -0.18 -22.77
C ARG A 19 11.68 0.69 -21.62
N PHE A 20 11.11 0.55 -20.44
CA PHE A 20 11.37 1.41 -19.29
C PHE A 20 12.40 0.84 -18.33
N GLY A 21 13.12 -0.16 -18.59
CA GLY A 21 14.08 -0.73 -17.65
C GLY A 21 13.47 -0.88 -16.24
N LEU A 22 13.33 -2.08 -15.75
CA LEU A 22 12.68 -2.35 -14.48
C LEU A 22 13.65 -2.22 -13.33
N GLU A 23 13.38 -1.27 -12.46
CA GLU A 23 13.90 -1.28 -11.09
C GLU A 23 12.81 -1.75 -10.13
N ARG A 24 13.21 -2.28 -8.99
CA ARG A 24 12.29 -2.75 -7.94
C ARG A 24 12.72 -2.18 -6.60
N ILE A 25 11.73 -1.85 -5.78
CA ILE A 25 11.93 -1.38 -4.41
C ILE A 25 11.76 -2.52 -3.41
N LEU A 26 12.23 -2.28 -2.20
CA LEU A 26 12.12 -3.21 -1.08
C LEU A 26 12.75 -4.58 -1.40
N GLN A 27 13.84 -4.60 -2.17
CA GLN A 27 14.62 -5.80 -2.42
C GLN A 27 15.58 -6.07 -1.25
N ASP A 28 15.94 -7.33 -1.03
CA ASP A 28 16.71 -7.74 0.15
C ASP A 28 18.15 -7.16 0.19
N ASP A 29 18.67 -6.71 -0.95
CA ASP A 29 19.96 -6.05 -1.10
C ASP A 29 19.88 -4.51 -1.10
N GLU A 30 18.69 -3.94 -0.93
CA GLU A 30 18.50 -2.48 -0.88
C GLU A 30 19.12 -1.92 0.42
N PRO A 31 19.92 -0.84 0.35
CA PRO A 31 20.50 -0.21 1.54
C PRO A 31 19.42 0.30 2.50
N LYS A 32 19.66 0.15 3.80
CA LYS A 32 18.74 0.56 4.86
C LYS A 32 18.32 2.02 4.73
N GLU A 33 19.27 2.89 4.42
CA GLU A 33 19.06 4.34 4.26
C GLU A 33 18.04 4.66 3.18
N VAL A 34 17.85 3.77 2.22
CA VAL A 34 16.90 3.94 1.12
C VAL A 34 15.49 3.56 1.54
N TYR A 35 15.29 2.35 2.07
CA TYR A 35 13.93 1.87 2.40
C TYR A 35 13.38 2.39 3.73
N THR A 36 14.21 2.97 4.59
CA THR A 36 13.79 3.62 5.84
C THR A 36 13.70 5.14 5.74
N ASP A 37 14.10 5.75 4.63
CA ASP A 37 13.90 7.18 4.40
C ASP A 37 12.43 7.46 4.13
N ALA A 38 11.76 8.10 5.11
CA ALA A 38 10.35 8.42 5.02
C ALA A 38 9.98 9.30 3.81
N ALA A 39 10.90 10.17 3.35
CA ALA A 39 10.69 11.00 2.17
C ALA A 39 10.72 10.19 0.86
N GLN A 40 11.42 9.06 0.86
CA GLN A 40 11.59 8.20 -0.32
C GLN A 40 10.72 6.95 -0.28
N ARG A 41 10.44 6.42 0.91
CA ARG A 41 9.79 5.12 1.11
C ARG A 41 8.59 5.21 2.02
N THR A 42 7.64 6.03 1.60
CA THR A 42 6.28 6.04 2.15
C THR A 42 5.29 5.71 1.06
N PHE A 43 4.22 5.03 1.42
CA PHE A 43 3.11 4.83 0.50
C PHE A 43 1.78 5.16 1.19
N ASN A 44 0.78 5.50 0.37
CA ASN A 44 -0.60 5.64 0.81
C ASN A 44 -1.39 4.43 0.33
N THR A 45 -2.13 3.80 1.22
CA THR A 45 -2.88 2.57 0.90
C THR A 45 -3.99 2.80 -0.13
N ALA A 46 -4.56 4.01 -0.23
CA ALA A 46 -5.53 4.37 -1.28
C ALA A 46 -4.87 4.78 -2.61
N ALA A 47 -3.54 4.87 -2.66
CA ALA A 47 -2.78 5.18 -3.87
C ALA A 47 -1.48 4.37 -3.90
N PRO A 48 -1.57 3.02 -3.94
CA PRO A 48 -0.39 2.16 -3.90
C PRO A 48 0.43 2.22 -5.19
N LEU A 49 -0.18 2.58 -6.31
CA LEU A 49 0.51 2.87 -7.56
C LEU A 49 0.58 4.39 -7.75
N GLN A 50 1.80 4.90 -7.83
CA GLN A 50 2.12 6.31 -7.95
C GLN A 50 2.68 6.60 -9.34
N VAL A 51 2.17 7.65 -9.95
CA VAL A 51 2.65 8.15 -11.25
C VAL A 51 3.02 9.61 -11.12
N SER A 52 4.17 9.97 -11.63
CA SER A 52 4.63 11.35 -11.69
C SER A 52 5.51 11.60 -12.92
N VAL A 53 5.80 12.85 -13.21
CA VAL A 53 6.81 13.24 -14.18
C VAL A 53 7.97 13.89 -13.46
N THR A 54 9.17 13.43 -13.75
CA THR A 54 10.41 13.93 -13.13
C THR A 54 10.83 15.28 -13.71
N ASP A 55 11.71 15.99 -13.01
CA ASP A 55 12.23 17.30 -13.45
C ASP A 55 12.99 17.22 -14.80
N ASP A 56 13.49 16.05 -15.17
CA ASP A 56 14.12 15.79 -16.47
C ASP A 56 13.13 15.26 -17.54
N GLY A 57 11.82 15.31 -17.27
CA GLY A 57 10.75 14.99 -18.21
C GLY A 57 10.55 13.51 -18.50
N ARG A 58 10.86 12.64 -17.54
CA ARG A 58 10.58 11.21 -17.64
C ARG A 58 9.32 10.83 -16.85
N LEU A 59 8.59 9.84 -17.33
CA LEU A 59 7.53 9.21 -16.56
C LEU A 59 8.15 8.35 -15.47
N HIS A 60 7.69 8.53 -14.22
CA HIS A 60 8.07 7.72 -13.08
C HIS A 60 6.84 6.94 -12.60
N VAL A 61 6.99 5.63 -12.47
CA VAL A 61 5.96 4.72 -11.95
C VAL A 61 6.54 3.95 -10.77
N ARG A 62 5.83 4.00 -9.64
CA ARG A 62 6.18 3.27 -8.42
C ARG A 62 4.98 2.52 -7.91
N PHE A 63 5.14 1.23 -7.58
CA PHE A 63 4.05 0.37 -7.17
C PHE A 63 4.35 -0.37 -5.87
N TYR A 64 3.60 -0.05 -4.84
CA TYR A 64 3.63 -0.73 -3.54
C TYR A 64 2.58 -1.83 -3.51
N SER A 65 2.95 -3.01 -3.94
CA SER A 65 2.11 -4.20 -3.86
C SER A 65 2.96 -5.46 -3.99
N PRO A 66 2.69 -6.53 -3.23
CA PRO A 66 3.31 -7.83 -3.44
C PRO A 66 2.73 -8.58 -4.63
N ARG A 67 1.62 -8.12 -5.20
CA ARG A 67 0.95 -8.70 -6.35
C ARG A 67 1.08 -7.78 -7.55
N GLU A 68 1.32 -8.35 -8.74
CA GLU A 68 1.33 -7.61 -10.00
C GLU A 68 -0.07 -7.13 -10.40
N VAL A 69 -0.12 -6.09 -11.22
CA VAL A 69 -1.32 -5.66 -11.93
C VAL A 69 -1.11 -5.82 -13.43
N THR A 70 -2.14 -6.27 -14.14
CA THR A 70 -2.12 -6.49 -15.58
C THR A 70 -2.97 -5.47 -16.32
N GLY A 71 -2.60 -5.18 -17.59
CA GLY A 71 -3.39 -4.31 -18.46
C GLY A 71 -3.59 -2.89 -17.94
N LEU A 72 -2.55 -2.29 -17.36
CA LEU A 72 -2.63 -0.94 -16.77
C LEU A 72 -2.51 0.13 -17.86
N LEU A 73 -3.56 0.93 -18.03
CA LEU A 73 -3.57 2.15 -18.83
C LEU A 73 -3.41 3.37 -17.92
N ILE A 74 -2.39 4.17 -18.20
CA ILE A 74 -2.19 5.47 -17.57
C ILE A 74 -2.70 6.54 -18.52
N ARG A 75 -3.63 7.37 -18.05
CA ARG A 75 -4.11 8.56 -18.75
C ARG A 75 -3.69 9.82 -18.03
N ALA A 76 -3.49 10.86 -18.79
CA ALA A 76 -3.20 12.20 -18.27
C ALA A 76 -4.20 13.23 -18.80
N ARG A 77 -4.46 14.26 -17.98
CA ARG A 77 -5.12 15.49 -18.37
C ARG A 77 -4.22 16.66 -17.96
N ILE A 78 -3.83 17.46 -18.93
CA ILE A 78 -2.97 18.63 -18.72
C ILE A 78 -3.77 19.86 -19.16
N PRO A 79 -3.91 20.90 -18.34
CA PRO A 79 -4.76 22.06 -18.64
C PRO A 79 -4.42 22.74 -19.97
N SER A 80 -3.14 22.84 -20.34
CA SER A 80 -2.69 23.45 -21.59
C SER A 80 -2.96 22.61 -22.84
N VAL A 81 -3.14 21.29 -22.69
CA VAL A 81 -3.38 20.38 -23.82
C VAL A 81 -4.87 20.23 -24.13
N GLY A 82 -5.73 20.40 -23.13
CA GLY A 82 -7.18 20.32 -23.30
C GLY A 82 -7.90 19.74 -22.09
N GLY A 83 -9.23 19.65 -22.17
CA GLY A 83 -10.08 19.25 -21.05
C GLY A 83 -10.30 17.75 -20.91
N GLU A 84 -9.90 16.95 -21.89
CA GLU A 84 -10.07 15.48 -21.88
C GLU A 84 -8.82 14.78 -21.41
N PHE A 85 -9.01 13.59 -20.80
CA PHE A 85 -7.92 12.66 -20.58
C PHE A 85 -7.47 12.04 -21.91
N PHE A 86 -6.17 11.83 -22.05
CA PHE A 86 -5.57 11.11 -23.17
C PHE A 86 -4.67 9.98 -22.68
N ASP A 87 -4.55 8.94 -23.50
CA ASP A 87 -3.71 7.78 -23.22
C ASP A 87 -2.25 8.22 -23.19
N LEU A 88 -1.58 7.95 -22.06
CA LEU A 88 -0.18 8.33 -21.84
C LEU A 88 0.77 7.14 -21.93
N ALA A 89 0.45 6.04 -21.28
CA ALA A 89 1.23 4.81 -21.30
C ALA A 89 0.32 3.60 -21.04
N TYR A 90 0.70 2.46 -21.59
CA TYR A 90 0.06 1.18 -21.33
C TYR A 90 1.12 0.15 -20.93
N PHE A 91 0.81 -0.65 -19.92
CA PHE A 91 1.65 -1.73 -19.44
C PHE A 91 0.85 -3.02 -19.42
N ASP A 92 1.29 -4.04 -20.16
CA ASP A 92 0.70 -5.37 -20.06
C ASP A 92 0.75 -5.87 -18.63
N ARG A 93 1.82 -5.53 -17.94
CA ARG A 93 2.06 -5.94 -16.57
C ARG A 93 2.94 -4.92 -15.84
N VAL A 94 2.51 -4.53 -14.64
CA VAL A 94 3.35 -3.84 -13.65
C VAL A 94 3.69 -4.85 -12.55
N PRO A 95 4.95 -5.24 -12.38
CA PRO A 95 5.31 -6.29 -11.44
C PRO A 95 5.23 -5.80 -9.98
N PRO A 96 5.27 -6.75 -9.02
CA PRO A 96 5.31 -6.41 -7.61
C PRO A 96 6.48 -5.50 -7.27
N PHE A 97 6.22 -4.50 -6.42
CA PHE A 97 7.24 -3.57 -5.94
C PHE A 97 8.05 -2.91 -7.04
N ALA A 98 7.40 -2.56 -8.16
CA ALA A 98 8.04 -1.88 -9.27
C ALA A 98 8.43 -0.44 -8.90
N ASP A 99 9.57 0.01 -9.40
CA ASP A 99 10.00 1.42 -9.38
C ASP A 99 10.84 1.65 -10.62
N PHE A 100 10.31 2.41 -11.59
CA PHE A 100 11.00 2.59 -12.85
C PHE A 100 10.71 3.95 -13.50
N TYR A 101 11.63 4.34 -14.36
CA TYR A 101 11.57 5.58 -15.11
C TYR A 101 11.56 5.28 -16.60
N GLY A 102 10.74 5.98 -17.35
CA GLY A 102 10.64 5.82 -18.79
C GLY A 102 10.65 7.11 -19.54
N GLU A 103 11.03 7.06 -20.81
CA GLU A 103 10.95 8.18 -21.71
C GLU A 103 9.49 8.66 -21.84
N LEU A 104 9.28 9.97 -21.74
CA LEU A 104 8.00 10.61 -21.97
C LEU A 104 8.13 11.50 -23.25
N PRO A 105 7.87 10.95 -24.44
CA PRO A 105 8.08 11.67 -25.71
C PRO A 105 7.34 13.00 -25.79
N MET A 106 6.18 13.14 -25.15
CA MET A 106 5.43 14.40 -25.09
C MET A 106 6.19 15.53 -24.40
N SER A 107 7.21 15.25 -23.61
CA SER A 107 8.02 16.31 -22.99
C SER A 107 9.03 16.92 -23.96
N THR A 108 9.35 16.23 -25.07
CA THR A 108 10.44 16.61 -25.97
C THR A 108 10.03 16.76 -27.43
N ARG A 109 8.94 16.16 -27.85
CA ARG A 109 8.52 16.14 -29.25
C ARG A 109 7.01 16.11 -29.39
N LYS A 110 6.55 16.56 -30.55
CA LYS A 110 5.16 16.45 -30.97
C LYS A 110 4.72 14.98 -31.01
N THR A 111 3.57 14.69 -30.40
CA THR A 111 3.08 13.31 -30.21
C THR A 111 1.59 13.25 -30.54
N PHE A 112 1.16 12.13 -31.09
CA PHE A 112 -0.26 11.85 -31.29
C PHE A 112 -0.76 11.00 -30.13
N CYS A 113 -1.86 11.43 -29.52
CA CYS A 113 -2.48 10.73 -28.38
C CYS A 113 -3.94 10.42 -28.66
N ARG A 114 -4.41 9.31 -28.12
CA ARG A 114 -5.83 8.97 -28.13
C ARG A 114 -6.48 9.57 -26.88
N THR A 115 -7.57 10.30 -27.08
CA THR A 115 -8.38 10.81 -25.96
C THR A 115 -9.36 9.72 -25.45
N GLU A 116 -9.90 9.93 -24.27
CA GLU A 116 -10.92 9.04 -23.68
C GLU A 116 -12.18 8.91 -24.58
N SER A 117 -12.49 9.93 -25.39
CA SER A 117 -13.55 9.88 -26.39
C SER A 117 -13.15 9.11 -27.67
N GLY A 118 -11.94 8.58 -27.75
CA GLY A 118 -11.39 7.81 -28.88
C GLY A 118 -10.86 8.66 -30.02
N ARG A 119 -10.81 10.01 -29.88
CA ARG A 119 -10.23 10.89 -30.90
C ARG A 119 -8.71 10.83 -30.84
N ILE A 120 -8.06 10.96 -31.99
CA ILE A 120 -6.61 11.17 -32.06
C ILE A 120 -6.35 12.67 -32.13
N VAL A 121 -5.55 13.15 -31.19
CA VAL A 121 -5.14 14.55 -31.10
C VAL A 121 -3.64 14.67 -31.22
N GLU A 122 -3.19 15.70 -31.93
CA GLU A 122 -1.79 16.08 -32.00
C GLU A 122 -1.48 17.01 -30.82
N VAL A 123 -0.47 16.65 -30.03
CA VAL A 123 -0.04 17.39 -28.86
C VAL A 123 1.37 17.92 -29.10
N ASP A 124 1.55 19.23 -29.01
CA ASP A 124 2.87 19.86 -29.03
C ASP A 124 3.67 19.48 -27.77
N PRO A 125 5.02 19.60 -27.80
CA PRO A 125 5.83 19.30 -26.63
C PRO A 125 5.35 20.07 -25.38
N VAL A 126 5.05 19.34 -24.32
CA VAL A 126 4.60 19.90 -23.04
C VAL A 126 5.79 20.16 -22.14
N PRO A 127 6.04 21.42 -21.72
CA PRO A 127 7.11 21.74 -20.80
C PRO A 127 6.97 20.97 -19.47
N VAL A 128 8.11 20.58 -18.88
CA VAL A 128 8.12 19.81 -17.64
C VAL A 128 7.34 20.51 -16.51
N SER A 129 7.41 21.85 -16.45
CA SER A 129 6.68 22.64 -15.46
C SER A 129 5.14 22.47 -15.50
N GLU A 130 4.59 22.13 -16.65
CA GLU A 130 3.14 21.95 -16.82
C GLU A 130 2.66 20.57 -16.35
N TRP A 131 3.57 19.61 -16.21
CA TRP A 131 3.26 18.30 -15.66
C TRP A 131 2.99 18.33 -14.15
N ALA A 132 3.43 19.39 -13.45
CA ALA A 132 3.12 19.57 -12.03
C ALA A 132 1.62 19.73 -11.77
N ASP A 133 0.87 20.24 -12.74
CA ASP A 133 -0.58 20.43 -12.68
C ASP A 133 -1.35 19.33 -13.42
N ALA A 134 -0.66 18.28 -13.89
CA ALA A 134 -1.27 17.17 -14.59
C ALA A 134 -2.07 16.28 -13.62
N GLU A 135 -3.25 15.88 -14.07
CA GLU A 135 -4.04 14.85 -13.41
C GLU A 135 -3.77 13.50 -14.08
N PHE A 136 -3.48 12.50 -13.29
CA PHE A 136 -3.31 11.13 -13.76
C PHE A 136 -4.53 10.28 -13.38
N ARG A 137 -4.97 9.42 -14.31
CA ARG A 137 -5.99 8.41 -14.09
C ARG A 137 -5.44 7.05 -14.51
N LEU A 138 -5.63 6.08 -13.66
CA LEU A 138 -5.14 4.72 -13.84
C LEU A 138 -6.34 3.82 -14.08
N GLU A 139 -6.28 2.97 -15.08
CA GLU A 139 -7.39 2.08 -15.45
C GLU A 139 -6.84 0.69 -15.75
N SER A 140 -7.52 -0.33 -15.25
CA SER A 140 -7.21 -1.72 -15.56
C SER A 140 -8.46 -2.59 -15.40
N ASP A 141 -8.60 -3.59 -16.25
CA ASP A 141 -9.63 -4.64 -16.12
C ASP A 141 -9.21 -5.77 -15.17
N ASP A 142 -8.04 -5.67 -14.54
CA ASP A 142 -7.59 -6.66 -13.55
C ASP A 142 -8.49 -6.60 -12.30
N PRO A 143 -9.14 -7.71 -11.90
CA PRO A 143 -9.97 -7.75 -10.69
C PRO A 143 -9.20 -7.34 -9.43
N PHE A 144 -7.89 -7.52 -9.40
CA PHE A 144 -7.04 -7.04 -8.31
C PHE A 144 -7.00 -5.52 -8.26
N TRP A 145 -6.88 -4.86 -9.45
CA TRP A 145 -6.90 -3.39 -9.53
C TRP A 145 -8.20 -2.82 -8.97
N THR A 146 -9.34 -3.43 -9.31
CA THR A 146 -10.66 -3.03 -8.77
C THR A 146 -10.70 -3.06 -7.24
N LYS A 147 -10.03 -4.05 -6.60
CA LYS A 147 -9.91 -4.09 -5.14
C LYS A 147 -9.04 -2.95 -4.60
N LEU A 148 -7.95 -2.59 -5.28
CA LEU A 148 -7.11 -1.46 -4.86
C LEU A 148 -7.85 -0.12 -4.99
N GLU A 149 -8.61 0.08 -6.07
CA GLU A 149 -9.44 1.28 -6.26
C GLU A 149 -10.55 1.41 -5.23
N ALA A 150 -11.03 0.30 -4.67
CA ALA A 150 -12.04 0.30 -3.62
C ALA A 150 -11.51 0.72 -2.25
N ILE A 151 -10.21 0.92 -2.08
CA ILE A 151 -9.63 1.46 -0.84
C ILE A 151 -9.86 2.98 -0.81
N GLU A 152 -10.94 3.42 -0.18
CA GLU A 152 -11.30 4.84 -0.13
C GLU A 152 -10.57 5.60 1.00
N HIS A 153 -10.20 4.89 2.08
CA HIS A 153 -9.64 5.48 3.29
C HIS A 153 -8.14 5.24 3.36
N GLY A 154 -7.35 6.17 2.82
CA GLY A 154 -5.90 6.05 2.73
C GLY A 154 -5.18 6.27 4.06
N TRP A 155 -4.30 5.34 4.41
CA TRP A 155 -3.30 5.50 5.46
C TRP A 155 -1.93 5.68 4.82
N THR A 156 -1.15 6.63 5.33
CA THR A 156 0.24 6.83 4.92
C THR A 156 1.15 6.02 5.83
N ILE A 157 1.93 5.13 5.23
CA ILE A 157 2.80 4.19 5.95
C ILE A 157 4.26 4.51 5.63
N GLY A 158 5.07 4.73 6.67
CA GLY A 158 6.52 4.92 6.58
C GLY A 158 7.29 3.82 7.29
N PHE A 159 8.41 3.38 6.69
CA PHE A 159 9.29 2.32 7.21
C PHE A 159 10.48 2.91 7.98
N ASP A 160 10.27 3.95 8.75
CA ASP A 160 11.33 4.73 9.39
C ASP A 160 11.53 4.42 10.88
N LEU A 161 10.69 3.56 11.46
CA LEU A 161 10.79 3.18 12.85
C LEU A 161 11.65 1.92 13.00
N TYR A 162 12.83 2.07 13.55
CA TYR A 162 13.79 0.98 13.68
C TYR A 162 14.54 0.99 15.02
N GLY A 163 15.06 -0.17 15.39
CA GLY A 163 16.03 -0.36 16.45
C GLY A 163 17.45 -0.58 15.92
N GLY A 164 18.24 -1.37 16.62
CA GLY A 164 19.55 -1.82 16.16
C GLY A 164 19.48 -2.70 14.92
N ASP A 165 20.61 -2.86 14.25
CA ASP A 165 20.74 -3.77 13.12
C ASP A 165 20.94 -5.22 13.61
N PRO A 166 20.01 -6.14 13.36
CA PRO A 166 20.08 -7.51 13.86
C PRO A 166 21.20 -8.34 13.20
N GLU A 167 21.75 -7.88 12.07
CA GLU A 167 22.80 -8.57 11.33
C GLU A 167 24.22 -8.15 11.80
N ARG A 168 24.31 -7.11 12.61
CA ARG A 168 25.58 -6.62 13.13
C ARG A 168 25.80 -7.08 14.57
N ALA A 169 27.01 -7.55 14.87
CA ALA A 169 27.40 -8.00 16.22
C ALA A 169 27.26 -6.90 17.29
N ASP A 170 27.40 -5.62 16.90
CA ASP A 170 27.28 -4.43 17.72
C ASP A 170 25.92 -3.72 17.58
N GLY A 171 25.04 -4.21 16.70
CA GLY A 171 23.80 -3.60 16.28
C GLY A 171 22.55 -4.22 16.90
N GLY A 172 22.66 -4.73 18.12
CA GLY A 172 21.54 -5.33 18.84
C GLY A 172 20.31 -4.39 18.98
N PRO A 173 19.22 -4.88 19.57
CA PRO A 173 17.98 -4.12 19.66
C PRO A 173 18.17 -2.83 20.47
N VAL A 174 17.45 -1.77 20.08
CA VAL A 174 17.37 -0.51 20.82
C VAL A 174 16.01 -0.44 21.52
N GLY A 175 16.00 -0.65 22.82
CA GLY A 175 14.77 -0.82 23.58
C GLY A 175 13.97 -2.02 23.08
N ASN A 176 12.74 -1.79 22.66
CA ASN A 176 11.86 -2.83 22.12
C ASN A 176 11.91 -2.95 20.58
N TRP A 177 12.81 -2.26 19.90
CA TRP A 177 12.86 -2.20 18.44
C TRP A 177 14.09 -2.90 17.88
N MET A 178 13.90 -3.59 16.78
CA MET A 178 14.95 -4.17 15.94
C MET A 178 15.06 -3.41 14.62
N GLY A 179 16.17 -3.59 13.90
CA GLY A 179 16.32 -3.09 12.53
C GLY A 179 15.28 -3.74 11.61
N ILE A 180 14.43 -2.92 11.01
CA ILE A 180 13.50 -3.39 9.98
C ILE A 180 14.30 -3.68 8.70
N ARG A 181 13.89 -4.68 7.93
CA ARG A 181 14.50 -5.09 6.65
C ARG A 181 13.46 -5.05 5.53
N PRO A 182 13.86 -5.01 4.25
CA PRO A 182 12.93 -4.98 3.12
C PRO A 182 11.86 -6.08 3.16
N VAL A 183 12.22 -7.29 3.59
CA VAL A 183 11.26 -8.38 3.76
C VAL A 183 10.09 -8.02 4.68
N HIS A 184 10.37 -7.33 5.80
CA HIS A 184 9.32 -6.87 6.70
C HIS A 184 8.51 -5.73 6.08
N CYS A 185 9.16 -4.81 5.36
CA CYS A 185 8.47 -3.73 4.66
C CYS A 185 7.47 -4.26 3.62
N ARG A 186 7.82 -5.35 2.90
CA ARG A 186 6.89 -6.01 1.97
C ARG A 186 5.66 -6.58 2.67
N GLU A 187 5.83 -7.18 3.86
CA GLU A 187 4.72 -7.66 4.68
C GLU A 187 3.85 -6.50 5.21
N VAL A 188 4.48 -5.40 5.60
CA VAL A 188 3.78 -4.17 6.00
C VAL A 188 2.86 -3.68 4.89
N VAL A 189 3.35 -3.63 3.65
CA VAL A 189 2.53 -3.24 2.49
C VAL A 189 1.32 -4.16 2.34
N ALA A 190 1.53 -5.48 2.39
CA ALA A 190 0.46 -6.45 2.25
C ALA A 190 -0.61 -6.30 3.34
N LEU A 191 -0.18 -6.18 4.60
CA LEU A 191 -1.08 -6.05 5.74
C LEU A 191 -1.93 -4.78 5.64
N PHE A 192 -1.32 -3.64 5.36
CA PHE A 192 -2.05 -2.37 5.37
C PHE A 192 -2.94 -2.17 4.15
N LEU A 193 -2.62 -2.73 2.99
CA LEU A 193 -3.56 -2.81 1.86
C LEU A 193 -4.82 -3.59 2.26
N ASN A 194 -4.63 -4.74 2.91
CA ASN A 194 -5.75 -5.55 3.38
C ASN A 194 -6.54 -4.88 4.50
N PHE A 195 -5.88 -4.25 5.48
CA PHE A 195 -6.57 -3.58 6.59
C PHE A 195 -7.44 -2.43 6.10
N THR A 196 -6.92 -1.59 5.20
CA THR A 196 -7.69 -0.45 4.70
C THR A 196 -8.81 -0.88 3.76
N TYR A 197 -8.64 -1.95 2.98
CA TYR A 197 -9.70 -2.54 2.20
C TYR A 197 -10.81 -3.14 3.09
N MET A 198 -10.42 -3.89 4.13
CA MET A 198 -11.35 -4.56 5.04
C MET A 198 -12.30 -3.58 5.73
N ILE A 199 -11.89 -2.35 6.00
CA ILE A 199 -12.68 -1.34 6.70
C ILE A 199 -14.06 -1.14 6.03
N ASP A 200 -14.09 -1.19 4.71
CA ASP A 200 -15.28 -0.91 3.91
C ASP A 200 -16.00 -2.18 3.42
N MET A 201 -15.54 -3.37 3.82
CA MET A 201 -16.27 -4.61 3.55
C MET A 201 -17.60 -4.64 4.32
N PRO A 202 -18.74 -4.94 3.66
CA PRO A 202 -20.03 -5.05 4.33
C PRO A 202 -20.03 -6.08 5.47
N GLU A 203 -19.32 -7.18 5.31
CA GLU A 203 -19.20 -8.27 6.29
C GLU A 203 -18.47 -7.80 7.55
N HIS A 204 -17.48 -6.92 7.41
CA HIS A 204 -16.79 -6.31 8.55
C HIS A 204 -17.74 -5.43 9.37
N GLU A 205 -18.55 -4.61 8.74
CA GLU A 205 -19.56 -3.83 9.46
C GLU A 205 -20.61 -4.73 10.12
N GLN A 206 -21.03 -5.80 9.45
CA GLN A 206 -22.01 -6.75 10.01
C GLN A 206 -21.50 -7.43 11.30
N ILE A 207 -20.25 -7.88 11.34
CA ILE A 207 -19.69 -8.51 12.54
C ILE A 207 -19.57 -7.51 13.70
N LEU A 208 -19.23 -6.25 13.42
CA LEU A 208 -19.24 -5.20 14.44
C LEU A 208 -20.65 -4.95 14.97
N ARG A 209 -21.66 -4.85 14.11
CA ARG A 209 -23.04 -4.64 14.52
C ARG A 209 -23.62 -5.82 15.32
N ALA A 210 -23.29 -7.05 14.93
CA ALA A 210 -23.69 -8.26 15.64
C ALA A 210 -23.09 -8.37 17.04
N ASN A 211 -22.02 -7.62 17.35
CA ASN A 211 -21.30 -7.66 18.63
C ASN A 211 -21.23 -6.27 19.30
N ALA A 212 -22.09 -5.34 18.93
CA ALA A 212 -22.04 -3.95 19.40
C ALA A 212 -22.13 -3.82 20.94
N ASP A 213 -22.87 -4.73 21.60
CA ASP A 213 -23.01 -4.77 23.04
C ASP A 213 -21.71 -5.18 23.78
N ARG A 214 -20.76 -5.79 23.05
CA ARG A 214 -19.46 -6.23 23.58
C ARG A 214 -18.35 -5.19 23.36
N LEU A 215 -18.63 -4.10 22.65
CA LEU A 215 -17.65 -3.07 22.34
C LEU A 215 -17.67 -1.94 23.39
N TYR A 216 -16.53 -1.74 24.06
CA TYR A 216 -16.36 -0.70 25.07
C TYR A 216 -14.95 -0.09 25.03
N GLY A 217 -14.88 1.17 25.45
CA GLY A 217 -13.68 1.97 25.43
C GLY A 217 -12.82 1.84 26.70
N ASN A 218 -12.04 2.86 26.97
CA ASN A 218 -11.03 2.89 28.02
C ASN A 218 -11.58 2.89 29.45
N GLY A 219 -12.83 3.26 29.63
CA GLY A 219 -13.54 3.21 30.93
C GLY A 219 -14.08 1.81 31.29
N GLY A 220 -13.82 0.79 30.48
CA GLY A 220 -14.29 -0.58 30.71
C GLY A 220 -15.73 -0.80 30.23
N PRO A 221 -16.42 -1.89 30.68
CA PRO A 221 -17.70 -2.35 30.12
C PRO A 221 -18.84 -1.33 30.11
N GLU A 222 -18.80 -0.34 30.99
CA GLU A 222 -19.81 0.75 31.05
C GLU A 222 -19.53 1.88 30.05
N ASP A 223 -18.32 1.96 29.48
CA ASP A 223 -17.92 2.96 28.49
C ASP A 223 -18.21 2.41 27.07
N LYS A 224 -19.49 2.32 26.71
CA LYS A 224 -19.91 1.73 25.45
C LYS A 224 -19.44 2.53 24.24
N VAL A 225 -18.92 1.83 23.23
CA VAL A 225 -18.50 2.41 21.95
C VAL A 225 -19.44 1.95 20.85
N THR A 226 -19.98 2.91 20.09
CA THR A 226 -20.88 2.56 18.98
C THR A 226 -20.09 2.09 17.76
N VAL A 227 -20.72 1.26 16.93
CA VAL A 227 -20.13 0.78 15.67
C VAL A 227 -19.73 1.95 14.75
N GLU A 228 -20.57 2.99 14.69
CA GLU A 228 -20.28 4.21 13.93
C GLU A 228 -19.00 4.91 14.42
N THR A 229 -18.74 4.88 15.72
CA THR A 229 -17.50 5.43 16.29
C THR A 229 -16.30 4.60 15.88
N VAL A 230 -16.38 3.26 15.93
CA VAL A 230 -15.31 2.36 15.49
C VAL A 230 -14.99 2.58 14.02
N LEU A 231 -16.00 2.51 13.15
CA LEU A 231 -15.84 2.71 11.71
C LEU A 231 -15.24 4.08 11.39
N ARG A 232 -15.74 5.14 12.04
CA ARG A 232 -15.17 6.49 11.88
C ARG A 232 -13.70 6.55 12.28
N GLN A 233 -13.30 5.89 13.38
CA GLN A 233 -11.91 5.85 13.81
C GLN A 233 -11.03 5.07 12.83
N MET A 234 -11.51 3.96 12.28
CA MET A 234 -10.78 3.20 11.28
C MET A 234 -10.66 3.95 9.95
N ARG A 235 -11.71 4.66 9.54
CA ARG A 235 -11.76 5.45 8.30
C ARG A 235 -10.96 6.75 8.34
N GLN A 236 -10.52 7.20 9.50
CA GLN A 236 -9.71 8.41 9.59
C GLN A 236 -8.36 8.22 8.90
N PRO A 237 -7.93 9.14 8.01
CA PRO A 237 -6.58 9.14 7.47
C PRO A 237 -5.55 9.12 8.58
N ARG A 238 -4.53 8.29 8.45
CA ARG A 238 -3.46 8.15 9.45
C ARG A 238 -2.10 8.18 8.78
N THR A 239 -1.13 8.70 9.51
CA THR A 239 0.28 8.53 9.17
C THR A 239 0.91 7.65 10.25
N LEU A 240 1.42 6.50 9.85
CA LEU A 240 2.04 5.53 10.74
C LEU A 240 3.52 5.35 10.41
N ARG A 241 4.31 5.27 11.45
CA ARG A 241 5.69 4.79 11.43
C ARG A 241 5.68 3.33 11.83
N VAL A 242 6.21 2.47 10.99
CA VAL A 242 6.14 1.03 11.20
C VAL A 242 7.53 0.46 11.49
N GLY A 243 7.58 -0.50 12.40
CA GLY A 243 8.83 -1.11 12.83
C GLY A 243 8.72 -2.58 13.20
N LEU A 244 9.89 -3.19 13.42
CA LEU A 244 10.06 -4.55 13.89
C LEU A 244 10.29 -4.55 15.39
N VAL A 245 9.46 -5.29 16.13
CA VAL A 245 9.57 -5.40 17.59
C VAL A 245 10.55 -6.52 17.98
N TYR A 246 11.39 -6.23 18.99
CA TYR A 246 12.29 -7.22 19.60
C TYR A 246 11.58 -8.00 20.70
N PRO A 247 11.33 -9.29 20.52
CA PRO A 247 10.57 -10.09 21.49
C PRO A 247 11.35 -10.46 22.75
N GLY A 248 12.69 -10.28 22.75
CA GLY A 248 13.56 -10.65 23.87
C GLY A 248 13.28 -9.87 25.18
N ASN A 249 12.56 -8.75 25.09
CA ASN A 249 12.12 -7.98 26.27
C ASN A 249 10.70 -8.38 26.74
N GLY A 250 10.12 -9.47 26.21
CA GLY A 250 8.76 -9.90 26.55
C GLY A 250 7.65 -9.08 25.88
N VAL A 251 7.99 -8.26 24.91
CA VAL A 251 7.06 -7.44 24.11
C VAL A 251 7.01 -7.99 22.71
N ILE A 252 5.83 -8.25 22.18
CA ILE A 252 5.64 -8.84 20.84
C ILE A 252 4.92 -7.92 19.86
N GLY A 253 4.34 -6.82 20.36
CA GLY A 253 3.72 -5.77 19.57
C GLY A 253 3.86 -4.43 20.27
N LEU A 254 3.77 -3.34 19.53
CA LEU A 254 3.77 -1.97 20.02
C LEU A 254 2.91 -1.10 19.09
N GLY A 255 1.86 -0.52 19.65
CA GLY A 255 0.97 0.39 18.94
C GLY A 255 0.64 1.62 19.75
N GLY A 256 0.25 2.69 19.06
CA GLY A 256 -0.26 3.90 19.70
C GLY A 256 0.09 5.18 18.94
N GLY A 257 -0.88 6.07 18.83
CA GLY A 257 -0.70 7.31 18.08
C GLY A 257 -0.28 7.05 16.62
N SER A 258 0.95 7.38 16.30
CA SER A 258 1.52 7.20 14.95
C SER A 258 2.49 6.01 14.83
N VAL A 259 2.53 5.12 15.82
CA VAL A 259 3.48 4.00 15.84
C VAL A 259 2.73 2.68 15.73
N PHE A 260 3.24 1.78 14.90
CA PHE A 260 2.74 0.43 14.74
C PHE A 260 3.90 -0.56 14.53
N GLY A 261 3.95 -1.62 15.32
CA GLY A 261 4.98 -2.64 15.16
C GLY A 261 4.59 -3.98 15.76
N ALA A 262 5.18 -5.02 15.23
CA ALA A 262 5.05 -6.37 15.73
C ALA A 262 6.37 -7.14 15.56
N TYR A 263 6.52 -8.27 16.26
CA TYR A 263 7.66 -9.14 16.07
C TYR A 263 7.57 -9.92 14.74
N GLN A 264 8.69 -10.43 14.27
CA GLN A 264 8.81 -11.01 12.93
C GLN A 264 7.75 -12.07 12.60
N GLN A 265 7.46 -12.98 13.51
CA GLN A 265 6.51 -14.06 13.25
C GLN A 265 5.09 -13.52 13.00
N ALA A 266 4.67 -12.45 13.70
CA ALA A 266 3.37 -11.85 13.46
C ALA A 266 3.30 -11.26 12.05
N TRP A 267 4.35 -10.59 11.59
CA TRP A 267 4.43 -10.09 10.21
C TRP A 267 4.32 -11.19 9.17
N PHE A 268 5.00 -12.32 9.36
CA PHE A 268 5.05 -13.39 8.35
C PHE A 268 3.83 -14.31 8.35
N GLN A 269 3.03 -14.32 9.43
CA GLN A 269 1.96 -15.30 9.60
C GLN A 269 0.55 -14.71 9.70
N HIS A 270 0.37 -13.40 9.58
CA HIS A 270 -0.94 -12.75 9.74
C HIS A 270 -2.01 -13.27 8.76
N TYR A 271 -1.64 -13.79 7.61
CA TYR A 271 -2.57 -14.30 6.60
C TYR A 271 -3.36 -15.54 7.04
N PHE A 272 -2.77 -16.38 7.87
CA PHE A 272 -3.32 -17.71 8.20
C PHE A 272 -3.28 -18.05 9.69
N ASN A 273 -2.63 -17.25 10.51
CA ASN A 273 -2.49 -17.50 11.94
C ASN A 273 -3.26 -16.47 12.74
N THR A 274 -4.36 -16.89 13.36
CA THR A 274 -5.25 -16.01 14.13
C THR A 274 -4.54 -15.34 15.31
N TYR A 275 -3.57 -15.99 15.95
CA TYR A 275 -2.79 -15.39 17.03
C TYR A 275 -1.88 -14.27 16.53
N SER A 276 -1.20 -14.47 15.40
CA SER A 276 -0.41 -13.41 14.77
C SER A 276 -1.29 -12.22 14.37
N CYS A 277 -2.46 -12.51 13.82
CA CYS A 277 -3.43 -11.49 13.44
C CYS A 277 -4.03 -10.77 14.67
N GLU A 278 -4.28 -11.47 15.77
CA GLU A 278 -4.70 -10.88 17.06
C GLU A 278 -3.71 -9.80 17.52
N ILE A 279 -2.40 -10.08 17.45
CA ILE A 279 -1.37 -9.09 17.80
C ILE A 279 -1.51 -7.84 16.93
N MET A 280 -1.67 -8.00 15.62
CA MET A 280 -1.86 -6.86 14.72
C MET A 280 -3.09 -6.03 15.08
N PHE A 281 -4.22 -6.66 15.34
CA PHE A 281 -5.44 -5.95 15.73
C PHE A 281 -5.36 -5.35 17.14
N HIS A 282 -4.66 -6.00 18.08
CA HIS A 282 -4.38 -5.42 19.38
C HIS A 282 -3.63 -4.08 19.26
N GLU A 283 -2.54 -4.06 18.47
CA GLU A 283 -1.76 -2.84 18.25
C GLU A 283 -2.56 -1.79 17.46
N LEU A 284 -3.42 -2.21 16.55
CA LEU A 284 -4.36 -1.32 15.88
C LEU A 284 -5.35 -0.68 16.87
N GLY A 285 -5.80 -1.42 17.88
CA GLY A 285 -6.58 -0.88 19.00
C GLY A 285 -5.86 0.30 19.67
N HIS A 286 -4.56 0.16 19.94
CA HIS A 286 -3.75 1.23 20.50
C HIS A 286 -3.58 2.42 19.53
N VAL A 287 -3.43 2.17 18.24
CA VAL A 287 -3.39 3.23 17.22
C VAL A 287 -4.71 4.02 17.17
N MET A 288 -5.84 3.36 17.42
CA MET A 288 -7.14 4.02 17.53
C MET A 288 -7.34 4.76 18.88
N GLY A 289 -6.40 4.66 19.82
CA GLY A 289 -6.46 5.34 21.11
C GLY A 289 -7.01 4.51 22.28
N TYR A 290 -7.17 3.21 22.09
CA TYR A 290 -7.65 2.30 23.13
C TYR A 290 -6.50 1.75 23.98
N ASN A 291 -6.72 1.66 25.28
CA ASN A 291 -5.78 1.06 26.24
C ASN A 291 -6.20 -0.38 26.61
N HIS A 292 -5.41 -1.03 27.47
CA HIS A 292 -5.64 -2.41 27.89
C HIS A 292 -6.94 -2.65 28.70
N SER A 293 -7.65 -1.60 29.10
CA SER A 293 -8.96 -1.73 29.76
C SER A 293 -10.12 -1.83 28.78
N SER A 294 -9.88 -1.61 27.48
CA SER A 294 -10.90 -1.62 26.45
C SER A 294 -11.09 -3.02 25.84
N SER A 295 -12.24 -3.21 25.19
CA SER A 295 -12.52 -4.42 24.40
C SER A 295 -11.69 -4.51 23.10
N PHE A 296 -11.00 -3.45 22.71
CA PHE A 296 -10.25 -3.34 21.46
C PHE A 296 -8.83 -3.88 21.53
N THR A 297 -8.34 -4.16 22.72
CA THR A 297 -7.00 -4.72 22.95
C THR A 297 -7.09 -6.15 23.49
N TYR A 298 -7.20 -6.33 24.81
CA TYR A 298 -7.36 -7.67 25.43
C TYR A 298 -8.81 -8.12 25.52
N GLY A 299 -9.66 -7.70 24.62
CA GLY A 299 -11.07 -8.05 24.61
C GLY A 299 -11.53 -8.62 23.26
N PRO A 300 -12.84 -8.82 23.09
CA PRO A 300 -13.40 -9.56 21.97
C PRO A 300 -13.03 -8.99 20.62
N TRP A 301 -12.83 -7.68 20.49
CA TRP A 301 -12.54 -7.09 19.19
C TRP A 301 -11.26 -7.67 18.58
N ALA A 302 -10.11 -7.58 19.25
CA ALA A 302 -8.87 -8.14 18.74
C ALA A 302 -8.80 -9.67 18.85
N GLN A 303 -9.25 -10.24 20.00
CA GLN A 303 -9.02 -11.64 20.34
C GLN A 303 -9.97 -12.63 19.69
N GLU A 304 -11.17 -12.19 19.29
CA GLU A 304 -12.20 -13.10 18.78
C GLU A 304 -12.76 -12.66 17.42
N LEU A 305 -12.97 -11.37 17.23
CA LEU A 305 -13.70 -10.87 16.07
C LEU A 305 -12.77 -10.59 14.89
N MET A 306 -11.90 -9.62 15.03
CA MET A 306 -11.11 -9.12 13.89
C MET A 306 -10.03 -10.10 13.43
N ASN A 307 -9.36 -10.78 14.36
CA ASN A 307 -8.34 -11.77 14.01
C ASN A 307 -8.91 -12.93 13.19
N ARG A 308 -10.11 -13.40 13.54
CA ARG A 308 -10.80 -14.46 12.79
C ARG A 308 -11.34 -13.94 11.48
N PHE A 309 -12.03 -12.80 11.52
CA PHE A 309 -12.58 -12.17 10.34
C PHE A 309 -11.51 -12.02 9.25
N TYR A 310 -10.36 -11.46 9.61
CA TYR A 310 -9.28 -11.24 8.67
C TYR A 310 -8.79 -12.55 8.02
N VAL A 311 -8.53 -13.58 8.83
CA VAL A 311 -8.04 -14.86 8.31
C VAL A 311 -9.12 -15.60 7.49
N GLU A 312 -10.37 -15.57 7.91
CA GLU A 312 -11.49 -16.23 7.23
C GLU A 312 -11.81 -15.55 5.88
N HIS A 313 -11.66 -14.24 5.77
CA HIS A 313 -11.95 -13.46 4.57
C HIS A 313 -10.71 -13.08 3.75
N ILE A 314 -9.54 -13.66 4.04
CA ILE A 314 -8.29 -13.32 3.34
C ILE A 314 -8.42 -13.48 1.82
N GLY A 315 -9.12 -14.49 1.33
CA GLY A 315 -9.36 -14.73 -0.10
C GLY A 315 -10.18 -13.66 -0.82
N GLU A 316 -10.85 -12.80 -0.07
CA GLU A 316 -11.66 -11.70 -0.60
C GLU A 316 -10.89 -10.37 -0.63
N MET A 317 -9.74 -10.29 0.04
CA MET A 317 -8.92 -9.10 0.18
C MET A 317 -8.02 -8.86 -1.05
N PRO A 318 -7.41 -7.68 -1.20
CA PRO A 318 -6.46 -7.43 -2.28
C PRO A 318 -5.28 -8.41 -2.28
N ILE A 319 -4.67 -8.63 -1.13
CA ILE A 319 -3.59 -9.62 -0.97
C ILE A 319 -4.21 -10.88 -0.38
N ASP A 320 -4.74 -11.70 -1.26
CA ASP A 320 -5.61 -12.84 -0.97
C ASP A 320 -4.86 -14.15 -0.71
N SER A 321 -3.52 -14.13 -0.74
CA SER A 321 -2.70 -15.31 -0.53
C SER A 321 -1.33 -14.98 0.04
N PRO A 322 -0.81 -15.79 0.98
CA PRO A 322 0.58 -15.69 1.43
C PRO A 322 1.60 -16.02 0.33
N SER A 323 1.15 -16.60 -0.80
CA SER A 323 2.04 -17.05 -1.88
C SER A 323 2.75 -15.92 -2.62
N TYR A 324 2.30 -14.68 -2.46
CA TYR A 324 2.96 -13.53 -3.08
C TYR A 324 4.26 -13.11 -2.40
N LEU A 325 4.50 -13.54 -1.17
CA LEU A 325 5.71 -13.21 -0.39
C LEU A 325 6.42 -14.47 0.10
N ASP A 326 7.71 -14.60 -0.20
CA ASP A 326 8.52 -15.76 0.21
C ASP A 326 8.63 -15.87 1.74
N SER A 327 8.61 -14.76 2.45
CA SER A 327 8.62 -14.69 3.91
C SER A 327 7.44 -15.42 4.56
N ALA A 328 6.25 -15.30 3.99
CA ALA A 328 5.06 -15.97 4.49
C ALA A 328 5.10 -17.48 4.22
N GLN A 329 5.72 -17.90 3.12
CA GLN A 329 5.88 -19.31 2.75
C GLN A 329 7.07 -19.98 3.44
N ASN A 330 8.16 -19.25 3.59
CA ASN A 330 9.45 -19.73 4.11
C ASN A 330 9.95 -18.86 5.28
N PRO A 331 9.16 -18.71 6.38
CA PRO A 331 9.49 -17.77 7.46
C PRO A 331 10.84 -18.04 8.15
N ASN A 332 11.32 -19.27 8.10
CA ASN A 332 12.60 -19.67 8.70
C ASN A 332 13.83 -19.26 7.87
N ARG A 333 13.63 -18.71 6.68
CA ARG A 333 14.71 -18.22 5.81
C ARG A 333 15.22 -16.85 6.25
N TYR A 334 14.40 -16.09 6.90
CA TYR A 334 14.61 -14.71 7.31
C TYR A 334 14.71 -14.58 8.83
#